data_eae086ee1b65531584bcd9aacb8fd62d
#
_entry.id   eae086ee1b65531584bcd9aacb8fd62d
#
_cell.length_a   1.000
_cell.length_b   1.000
_cell.length_c   1.000
_cell.angle_alpha   90.00
_cell.angle_beta   90.00
_cell.angle_gamma   90.00
#
_symmetry.space_group_name_H-M   'P 1'
#
loop_
_entity.id
_entity.type
_entity.pdbx_description
1 polymer ?
#
loop_
_entity_poly.entity_id
_entity_poly.type
_entity_poly.pdbx_seq_one_letter_code
_entity_poly.pdbx_strand_id
1 'polypeptide(L)'
;MKLFKLTALALLLSLSACAEAVPEQTLSERVAEQLTEKADQRYDATFSYDAFELNTLTAELVATEVGVATRVPELDAGLNQLLWAEQVRLMGDWLTQQQDQLRFDSASIRNAQLTIAYFAEGQSNLHTLVDKVKSQLPVQRASEQVLWHVDRVELEDVVVNLFDRGRPLVSVKLQRLELPPLHSAQTTQEWVNAVLGPLLEQLIQQALRGDTDTMTIDMQGLTRFFWRELGAGIG
;
A
#
# COMPACT_ATOMS: atom_id res chain seq x y z
N MET A 1 -2.66 14.27 29.62
CA MET A 1 -1.76 14.20 28.44
C MET A 1 -1.96 12.84 27.77
N LYS A 2 -3.12 12.67 27.11
CA LYS A 2 -3.55 11.43 26.44
C LYS A 2 -4.21 11.85 25.11
N LEU A 3 -3.43 12.32 24.17
CA LEU A 3 -3.92 12.70 22.85
C LEU A 3 -2.80 12.38 21.85
N PHE A 4 -2.90 11.26 21.14
CA PHE A 4 -2.29 10.98 19.84
C PHE A 4 -2.24 9.46 19.63
N LYS A 5 -3.42 8.87 19.59
CA LYS A 5 -3.59 7.52 19.09
C LYS A 5 -4.58 7.60 17.95
N LEU A 6 -4.27 7.05 16.83
CA LEU A 6 -5.16 6.87 15.68
C LEU A 6 -4.85 7.70 14.42
N THR A 7 -3.91 7.29 13.63
CA THR A 7 -3.52 8.13 12.50
C THR A 7 -3.93 7.64 11.11
N ALA A 8 -4.62 6.57 10.93
CA ALA A 8 -5.22 6.29 9.62
C ALA A 8 -6.69 5.88 9.72
N LEU A 9 -7.10 5.23 10.79
CA LEU A 9 -8.49 4.80 10.99
C LEU A 9 -9.12 5.39 12.25
N ALA A 10 -8.36 5.99 13.14
CA ALA A 10 -8.86 6.74 14.28
C ALA A 10 -9.66 7.98 13.93
N LEU A 11 -9.64 8.35 12.69
CA LEU A 11 -10.46 9.43 12.16
C LEU A 11 -11.93 9.07 12.01
N LEU A 12 -12.26 7.78 11.99
CA LEU A 12 -13.63 7.32 11.94
C LEU A 12 -14.39 7.49 13.26
N LEU A 13 -13.69 7.64 14.38
CA LEU A 13 -14.30 7.64 15.71
C LEU A 13 -14.40 9.01 16.40
N SER A 14 -13.80 10.08 15.87
CA SER A 14 -13.90 11.42 16.49
C SER A 14 -15.10 12.26 16.04
N LEU A 15 -16.06 11.67 15.33
CA LEU A 15 -17.22 12.37 14.73
C LEU A 15 -18.45 12.47 15.62
N SER A 16 -18.36 12.15 16.91
CA SER A 16 -19.55 12.12 17.78
C SER A 16 -19.85 13.40 18.57
N ALA A 17 -19.17 14.51 18.36
CA ALA A 17 -19.45 15.72 19.13
C ALA A 17 -19.18 16.98 18.31
N CYS A 18 -20.16 17.42 17.53
CA CYS A 18 -20.56 18.84 17.33
C CYS A 18 -21.65 18.87 16.25
N ALA A 19 -22.90 18.99 16.68
CA ALA A 19 -24.04 19.23 15.79
C ALA A 19 -24.10 20.74 15.50
N GLU A 20 -23.47 21.18 14.42
CA GLU A 20 -23.86 22.40 13.70
C GLU A 20 -24.25 22.00 12.28
N ALA A 21 -25.36 22.55 11.79
CA ALA A 21 -26.00 22.19 10.53
C ALA A 21 -25.10 22.54 9.33
N VAL A 22 -24.21 21.64 8.99
CA VAL A 22 -23.46 21.59 7.73
C VAL A 22 -24.22 20.61 6.82
N PRO A 23 -24.32 20.85 5.48
CA PRO A 23 -24.98 19.93 4.57
C PRO A 23 -24.52 18.50 4.83
N GLU A 24 -25.47 17.56 4.88
CA GLU A 24 -25.26 16.18 5.27
C GLU A 24 -24.25 15.46 4.35
N GLN A 25 -22.97 15.69 4.60
CA GLN A 25 -21.94 14.80 4.05
C GLN A 25 -22.11 13.43 4.68
N THR A 26 -22.18 12.42 3.85
CA THR A 26 -22.25 11.03 4.31
C THR A 26 -20.98 10.68 5.09
N LEU A 27 -21.06 9.72 5.97
CA LEU A 27 -19.88 9.22 6.71
C LEU A 27 -18.77 8.81 5.74
N SER A 28 -19.14 8.22 4.62
CA SER A 28 -18.23 7.80 3.54
C SER A 28 -17.45 8.98 2.97
N GLU A 29 -18.12 10.08 2.61
CA GLU A 29 -17.48 11.28 2.07
C GLU A 29 -16.48 11.90 3.04
N ARG A 30 -16.85 12.00 4.32
CA ARG A 30 -15.94 12.54 5.36
C ARG A 30 -14.69 11.69 5.53
N VAL A 31 -14.85 10.37 5.54
CA VAL A 31 -13.71 9.44 5.64
C VAL A 31 -12.80 9.57 4.43
N ALA A 32 -13.36 9.60 3.25
CA ALA A 32 -12.63 9.72 2.01
C ALA A 32 -11.86 11.05 1.90
N GLU A 33 -12.50 12.17 2.23
CA GLU A 33 -11.87 13.49 2.28
C GLU A 33 -10.69 13.54 3.26
N GLN A 34 -10.87 12.97 4.45
CA GLN A 34 -9.81 12.90 5.44
C GLN A 34 -8.65 11.99 5.03
N LEU A 35 -8.91 10.91 4.31
CA LEU A 35 -7.85 10.06 3.75
C LEU A 35 -7.02 10.82 2.72
N THR A 36 -7.70 11.54 1.81
CA THR A 36 -7.05 12.35 0.78
C THR A 36 -6.20 13.47 1.39
N GLU A 37 -6.76 14.23 2.33
CA GLU A 37 -6.06 15.31 3.02
C GLU A 37 -4.83 14.80 3.77
N LYS A 38 -4.94 13.67 4.45
CA LYS A 38 -3.81 13.08 5.18
C LYS A 38 -2.74 12.50 4.27
N ALA A 39 -3.12 11.89 3.15
CA ALA A 39 -2.16 11.42 2.17
C ALA A 39 -1.29 12.59 1.69
N ASP A 40 -1.92 13.71 1.37
CA ASP A 40 -1.24 14.91 0.92
C ASP A 40 -0.35 15.52 2.01
N GLN A 41 -0.90 15.78 3.20
CA GLN A 41 -0.21 16.54 4.25
C GLN A 41 0.83 15.73 5.02
N ARG A 42 0.63 14.42 5.20
CA ARG A 42 1.45 13.61 6.10
C ARG A 42 2.35 12.61 5.39
N TYR A 43 1.87 12.04 4.30
CA TYR A 43 2.60 10.95 3.64
C TYR A 43 3.36 11.42 2.40
N ASP A 44 3.25 12.70 2.06
CA ASP A 44 3.86 13.26 0.85
C ASP A 44 3.49 12.42 -0.38
N ALA A 45 2.23 12.03 -0.41
CA ALA A 45 1.64 11.18 -1.44
C ALA A 45 0.28 11.74 -1.86
N THR A 46 -0.13 11.43 -3.08
CA THR A 46 -1.46 11.75 -3.57
C THR A 46 -2.31 10.49 -3.51
N PHE A 47 -3.47 10.58 -2.91
CA PHE A 47 -4.50 9.56 -2.93
C PHE A 47 -5.69 10.07 -3.74
N SER A 48 -6.14 9.29 -4.71
CA SER A 48 -7.31 9.59 -5.54
C SER A 48 -8.26 8.41 -5.59
N TYR A 49 -9.53 8.68 -5.80
CA TYR A 49 -10.59 7.68 -5.96
C TYR A 49 -11.76 8.32 -6.73
N ASP A 50 -12.62 7.50 -7.34
CA ASP A 50 -13.86 7.97 -7.97
C ASP A 50 -15.04 7.84 -6.99
N ALA A 51 -15.23 6.68 -6.37
CA ALA A 51 -16.27 6.44 -5.38
C ALA A 51 -15.69 5.77 -4.13
N PHE A 52 -16.33 6.07 -2.98
CA PHE A 52 -15.96 5.53 -1.69
C PHE A 52 -17.22 5.16 -0.91
N GLU A 53 -17.39 3.88 -0.62
CA GLU A 53 -18.54 3.33 0.06
C GLU A 53 -18.13 2.66 1.37
N LEU A 54 -18.85 2.97 2.43
CA LEU A 54 -18.66 2.40 3.74
C LEU A 54 -19.95 1.69 4.19
N ASN A 55 -19.91 0.37 4.31
CA ASN A 55 -20.99 -0.42 4.87
C ASN A 55 -20.68 -0.76 6.33
N THR A 56 -21.37 -0.07 7.24
CA THR A 56 -21.17 -0.27 8.69
C THR A 56 -21.76 -1.57 9.22
N LEU A 57 -22.70 -2.19 8.50
CA LEU A 57 -23.33 -3.46 8.93
C LEU A 57 -22.42 -4.65 8.64
N THR A 58 -21.68 -4.61 7.52
CA THR A 58 -20.74 -5.67 7.12
C THR A 58 -19.29 -5.34 7.48
N ALA A 59 -19.04 -4.18 8.08
CA ALA A 59 -17.70 -3.64 8.33
C ALA A 59 -16.82 -3.69 7.07
N GLU A 60 -17.40 -3.26 5.95
CA GLU A 60 -16.79 -3.30 4.62
C GLU A 60 -16.58 -1.88 4.11
N LEU A 61 -15.41 -1.65 3.53
CA LEU A 61 -15.06 -0.43 2.82
C LEU A 61 -14.72 -0.81 1.37
N VAL A 62 -15.33 -0.12 0.41
CA VAL A 62 -15.04 -0.27 -1.02
C VAL A 62 -14.68 1.09 -1.59
N ALA A 63 -13.58 1.16 -2.31
CA ALA A 63 -13.18 2.32 -3.10
C ALA A 63 -12.94 1.90 -4.55
N THR A 64 -13.31 2.77 -5.50
CA THR A 64 -13.14 2.53 -6.94
C THR A 64 -12.20 3.54 -7.55
N GLU A 65 -11.53 3.16 -8.66
CA GLU A 65 -10.57 3.98 -9.39
C GLU A 65 -9.49 4.57 -8.45
N VAL A 66 -8.96 3.72 -7.58
CA VAL A 66 -8.03 4.13 -6.54
C VAL A 66 -6.64 4.37 -7.13
N GLY A 67 -6.10 5.57 -6.90
CA GLY A 67 -4.74 5.93 -7.25
C GLY A 67 -3.90 6.29 -6.01
N VAL A 68 -2.66 5.81 -5.97
CA VAL A 68 -1.66 6.22 -4.97
C VAL A 68 -0.40 6.62 -5.70
N ALA A 69 -0.01 7.88 -5.60
CA ALA A 69 1.23 8.38 -6.19
C ALA A 69 2.12 9.02 -5.12
N THR A 70 3.41 8.74 -5.20
CA THR A 70 4.45 9.37 -4.37
C THR A 70 4.92 10.69 -4.99
N ARG A 71 5.72 11.46 -4.25
CA ARG A 71 6.33 12.71 -4.74
C ARG A 71 7.85 12.65 -4.66
N VAL A 72 8.41 11.60 -5.25
CA VAL A 72 9.86 11.43 -5.34
C VAL A 72 10.39 12.34 -6.45
N PRO A 73 11.26 13.34 -6.16
CA PRO A 73 11.72 14.31 -7.17
C PRO A 73 12.55 13.67 -8.28
N GLU A 74 13.21 12.56 -8.01
CA GLU A 74 14.06 11.82 -8.94
C GLU A 74 13.26 11.00 -9.95
N LEU A 75 11.94 10.85 -9.76
CA LEU A 75 11.06 10.07 -10.60
C LEU A 75 10.11 10.99 -11.39
N ASP A 76 9.83 10.62 -12.62
CA ASP A 76 8.77 11.26 -13.39
C ASP A 76 7.37 10.91 -12.85
N ALA A 77 6.33 11.58 -13.36
CA ALA A 77 4.97 11.41 -12.88
C ALA A 77 4.46 9.97 -13.05
N GLY A 78 4.84 9.27 -14.13
CA GLY A 78 4.43 7.90 -14.39
C GLY A 78 5.07 6.91 -13.42
N LEU A 79 6.33 7.14 -13.06
CA LEU A 79 7.06 6.30 -12.10
C LEU A 79 6.72 6.62 -10.64
N ASN A 80 6.20 7.81 -10.38
CA ASN A 80 5.63 8.16 -9.08
C ASN A 80 4.26 7.51 -8.82
N GLN A 81 3.52 7.08 -9.86
CA GLN A 81 2.27 6.33 -9.71
C GLN A 81 2.57 4.93 -9.18
N LEU A 82 2.53 4.77 -7.86
CA LEU A 82 2.85 3.50 -7.20
C LEU A 82 1.75 2.44 -7.42
N LEU A 83 0.49 2.84 -7.23
CA LEU A 83 -0.65 1.95 -7.37
C LEU A 83 -1.76 2.66 -8.13
N TRP A 84 -2.35 1.96 -9.08
CA TRP A 84 -3.68 2.23 -9.59
C TRP A 84 -4.50 0.94 -9.50
N ALA A 85 -5.76 1.01 -9.10
CA ALA A 85 -6.64 -0.13 -9.00
C ALA A 85 -8.07 0.26 -9.33
N GLU A 86 -8.77 -0.56 -10.10
CA GLU A 86 -10.19 -0.37 -10.37
C GLU A 86 -11.01 -0.47 -9.09
N GLN A 87 -10.65 -1.40 -8.19
CA GLN A 87 -11.35 -1.58 -6.93
C GLN A 87 -10.40 -1.98 -5.80
N VAL A 88 -10.59 -1.35 -4.66
CA VAL A 88 -9.99 -1.74 -3.38
C VAL A 88 -11.10 -2.02 -2.38
N ARG A 89 -11.09 -3.21 -1.75
CA ARG A 89 -12.05 -3.63 -0.75
C ARG A 89 -11.32 -4.00 0.53
N LEU A 90 -11.76 -3.45 1.65
CA LEU A 90 -11.28 -3.82 2.99
C LEU A 90 -12.45 -4.42 3.77
N MET A 91 -12.21 -5.56 4.41
CA MET A 91 -13.19 -6.25 5.26
C MET A 91 -12.57 -6.55 6.62
N GLY A 92 -13.35 -6.45 7.67
CA GLY A 92 -12.92 -6.80 9.02
C GLY A 92 -13.76 -6.17 10.10
N ASP A 93 -13.51 -6.55 11.33
CA ASP A 93 -14.28 -6.10 12.50
C ASP A 93 -13.74 -4.79 13.11
N TRP A 94 -13.34 -3.85 12.25
CA TRP A 94 -12.71 -2.59 12.66
C TRP A 94 -13.68 -1.58 13.31
N LEU A 95 -15.01 -1.77 13.16
CA LEU A 95 -16.04 -0.89 13.73
C LEU A 95 -16.39 -1.22 15.17
N THR A 96 -16.27 -2.48 15.59
CA THR A 96 -16.72 -2.94 16.91
C THR A 96 -15.59 -3.01 17.94
N GLN A 97 -14.34 -2.81 17.52
CA GLN A 97 -13.18 -2.96 18.37
C GLN A 97 -13.08 -1.82 19.40
N GLN A 98 -13.32 -2.13 20.64
CA GLN A 98 -13.06 -1.26 21.80
C GLN A 98 -11.56 -1.14 22.12
N GLN A 99 -10.69 -1.79 21.35
CA GLN A 99 -9.25 -1.85 21.56
C GLN A 99 -8.53 -0.85 20.66
N ASP A 100 -7.39 -0.39 21.09
CA ASP A 100 -6.49 0.53 20.37
C ASP A 100 -5.88 -0.09 19.08
N GLN A 101 -6.42 -1.19 18.56
CA GLN A 101 -5.93 -1.95 17.42
C GLN A 101 -7.01 -2.06 16.34
N LEU A 102 -6.62 -1.87 15.11
CA LEU A 102 -7.47 -2.03 13.94
C LEU A 102 -7.13 -3.34 13.24
N ARG A 103 -8.08 -4.21 13.12
CA ARG A 103 -7.90 -5.48 12.45
C ARG A 103 -8.78 -5.57 11.22
N PHE A 104 -8.15 -5.87 10.10
CA PHE A 104 -8.81 -6.21 8.85
C PHE A 104 -8.57 -7.69 8.57
N ASP A 105 -9.64 -8.41 8.28
CA ASP A 105 -9.56 -9.82 7.90
C ASP A 105 -8.99 -9.96 6.49
N SER A 106 -9.32 -9.02 5.60
CA SER A 106 -8.80 -9.02 4.24
C SER A 106 -8.76 -7.64 3.59
N ALA A 107 -7.79 -7.48 2.71
CA ALA A 107 -7.72 -6.42 1.71
C ALA A 107 -7.67 -7.08 0.33
N SER A 108 -8.63 -6.78 -0.55
CA SER A 108 -8.67 -7.25 -1.93
C SER A 108 -8.51 -6.06 -2.88
N ILE A 109 -7.62 -6.19 -3.85
CA ILE A 109 -7.29 -5.17 -4.84
C ILE A 109 -7.47 -5.79 -6.22
N ARG A 110 -8.32 -5.22 -7.07
CA ARG A 110 -8.68 -5.79 -8.37
C ARG A 110 -8.31 -4.89 -9.53
N ASN A 111 -7.97 -5.53 -10.65
CA ASN A 111 -7.56 -4.85 -11.89
C ASN A 111 -6.55 -3.76 -11.58
N ALA A 112 -5.40 -4.14 -11.02
CA ALA A 112 -4.44 -3.20 -10.49
C ALA A 112 -3.18 -3.09 -11.36
N GLN A 113 -2.56 -1.93 -11.29
CA GLN A 113 -1.20 -1.71 -11.74
C GLN A 113 -0.36 -1.27 -10.55
N LEU A 114 0.67 -2.05 -10.24
CA LEU A 114 1.66 -1.76 -9.21
C LEU A 114 2.99 -1.40 -9.89
N THR A 115 3.48 -0.18 -9.68
CA THR A 115 4.74 0.30 -10.25
C THR A 115 5.75 0.54 -9.14
N ILE A 116 6.79 -0.28 -9.09
CA ILE A 116 7.90 -0.13 -8.14
C ILE A 116 9.11 0.43 -8.91
N ALA A 117 9.50 1.65 -8.59
CA ALA A 117 10.57 2.35 -9.27
C ALA A 117 11.72 2.68 -8.30
N TYR A 118 12.85 2.02 -8.50
CA TYR A 118 14.09 2.31 -7.78
C TYR A 118 14.81 3.49 -8.44
N PHE A 119 15.15 4.49 -7.65
CA PHE A 119 15.93 5.66 -8.08
C PHE A 119 17.35 5.67 -7.50
N ALA A 120 17.57 4.98 -6.36
CA ALA A 120 18.87 4.75 -5.76
C ALA A 120 18.93 3.36 -5.14
N GLU A 121 20.09 2.95 -4.65
CA GLU A 121 20.29 1.69 -3.94
C GLU A 121 19.45 1.66 -2.66
N GLY A 122 18.65 0.58 -2.49
CA GLY A 122 17.73 0.44 -1.37
C GLY A 122 16.61 1.49 -1.31
N GLN A 123 16.41 2.30 -2.36
CA GLN A 123 15.43 3.38 -2.37
C GLN A 123 14.51 3.31 -3.59
N SER A 124 13.22 3.21 -3.34
CA SER A 124 12.17 3.23 -4.36
C SER A 124 10.98 4.09 -3.90
N ASN A 125 10.06 4.36 -4.83
CA ASN A 125 8.79 4.98 -4.50
C ASN A 125 8.04 4.21 -3.38
N LEU A 126 8.08 2.87 -3.38
CA LEU A 126 7.49 2.05 -2.33
C LEU A 126 8.20 2.27 -0.97
N HIS A 127 9.53 2.26 -0.92
CA HIS A 127 10.29 2.56 0.30
C HIS A 127 9.92 3.94 0.86
N THR A 128 9.88 4.95 -0.02
CA THR A 128 9.53 6.33 0.36
C THR A 128 8.15 6.39 1.01
N LEU A 129 7.13 5.75 0.40
CA LEU A 129 5.78 5.74 0.96
C LEU A 129 5.75 5.03 2.31
N VAL A 130 6.35 3.84 2.41
CA VAL A 130 6.38 3.07 3.66
C VAL A 130 7.08 3.83 4.77
N ASP A 131 8.22 4.45 4.51
CA ASP A 131 8.95 5.27 5.49
C ASP A 131 8.12 6.46 5.97
N LYS A 132 7.43 7.14 5.05
CA LYS A 132 6.53 8.25 5.41
C LYS A 132 5.37 7.77 6.29
N VAL A 133 4.70 6.68 5.92
CA VAL A 133 3.65 6.08 6.74
C VAL A 133 4.17 5.72 8.12
N LYS A 134 5.32 5.06 8.20
CA LYS A 134 5.92 4.65 9.48
C LYS A 134 6.36 5.83 10.34
N SER A 135 6.90 6.88 9.75
CA SER A 135 7.32 8.10 10.49
C SER A 135 6.15 8.81 11.19
N GLN A 136 4.92 8.59 10.71
CA GLN A 136 3.71 9.15 11.32
C GLN A 136 3.07 8.24 12.38
N LEU A 137 3.52 6.99 12.47
CA LEU A 137 3.10 6.11 13.55
C LEU A 137 3.71 6.61 14.87
N PRO A 138 2.99 6.58 15.99
CA PRO A 138 3.55 6.96 17.27
C PRO A 138 4.80 6.10 17.54
N VAL A 139 5.87 6.74 18.01
CA VAL A 139 7.10 6.05 18.40
C VAL A 139 6.72 5.00 19.43
N GLN A 140 6.65 3.77 19.00
CA GLN A 140 6.40 2.64 19.89
C GLN A 140 7.66 2.45 20.71
N ARG A 141 7.54 2.62 22.02
CA ARG A 141 8.49 1.98 22.94
C ARG A 141 8.47 0.50 22.55
N ALA A 142 9.62 -0.13 22.52
CA ALA A 142 9.92 -1.47 22.01
C ALA A 142 9.03 -2.65 22.51
N SER A 143 7.87 -2.40 23.04
CA SER A 143 6.85 -3.33 23.51
C SER A 143 5.55 -3.10 22.78
N GLU A 144 5.34 -3.75 21.60
CA GLU A 144 4.26 -4.71 21.48
C GLU A 144 2.86 -4.27 21.04
N GLN A 145 2.53 -3.01 20.79
CA GLN A 145 1.18 -2.75 20.29
C GLN A 145 1.17 -2.61 18.76
N VAL A 146 0.74 -3.66 18.08
CA VAL A 146 0.30 -3.61 16.69
C VAL A 146 -0.90 -2.66 16.64
N LEU A 147 -0.77 -1.52 15.94
CA LEU A 147 -1.84 -0.52 15.83
C LEU A 147 -2.88 -0.93 14.79
N TRP A 148 -2.43 -1.59 13.74
CA TRP A 148 -3.28 -2.16 12.72
C TRP A 148 -2.65 -3.44 12.16
N HIS A 149 -3.50 -4.33 11.70
CA HIS A 149 -3.16 -5.62 11.14
C HIS A 149 -4.11 -5.96 9.99
N VAL A 150 -3.57 -6.49 8.91
CA VAL A 150 -4.32 -7.04 7.79
C VAL A 150 -3.92 -8.49 7.65
N ASP A 151 -4.85 -9.41 7.88
CA ASP A 151 -4.57 -10.86 7.89
C ASP A 151 -4.26 -11.39 6.49
N ARG A 152 -4.93 -10.86 5.47
CA ARG A 152 -4.77 -11.31 4.07
C ARG A 152 -4.82 -10.11 3.13
N VAL A 153 -3.84 -10.03 2.26
CA VAL A 153 -3.83 -9.06 1.16
C VAL A 153 -3.75 -9.82 -0.15
N GLU A 154 -4.70 -9.56 -1.02
CA GLU A 154 -4.83 -10.25 -2.30
C GLU A 154 -4.98 -9.24 -3.44
N LEU A 155 -4.17 -9.40 -4.48
CA LEU A 155 -4.28 -8.65 -5.72
C LEU A 155 -4.75 -9.61 -6.81
N GLU A 156 -5.85 -9.26 -7.48
CA GLU A 156 -6.43 -9.99 -8.60
C GLU A 156 -6.24 -9.20 -9.90
N ASP A 157 -5.85 -9.87 -10.97
CA ASP A 157 -5.59 -9.26 -12.29
C ASP A 157 -4.65 -8.06 -12.20
N VAL A 158 -3.47 -8.27 -11.61
CA VAL A 158 -2.50 -7.22 -11.39
C VAL A 158 -1.39 -7.21 -12.45
N VAL A 159 -1.05 -6.02 -12.95
CA VAL A 159 0.16 -5.76 -13.72
C VAL A 159 1.21 -5.18 -12.77
N VAL A 160 2.35 -5.85 -12.65
CA VAL A 160 3.45 -5.37 -11.82
C VAL A 160 4.60 -4.92 -12.71
N ASN A 161 5.03 -3.68 -12.52
CA ASN A 161 6.14 -3.06 -13.22
C ASN A 161 7.27 -2.76 -12.24
N LEU A 162 8.47 -3.21 -12.56
CA LEU A 162 9.69 -2.91 -11.82
C LEU A 162 10.64 -2.08 -12.68
N PHE A 163 11.07 -0.96 -12.16
CA PHE A 163 12.02 -0.05 -12.80
C PHE A 163 13.27 0.14 -11.95
N ASP A 164 14.41 0.31 -12.62
CA ASP A 164 15.67 0.74 -12.01
C ASP A 164 16.20 1.99 -12.72
N ARG A 165 16.22 3.12 -12.01
CA ARG A 165 16.69 4.41 -12.53
C ARG A 165 16.05 4.78 -13.87
N GLY A 166 14.72 4.66 -13.92
CA GLY A 166 13.91 4.94 -15.11
C GLY A 166 13.95 3.86 -16.20
N ARG A 167 14.71 2.77 -16.03
CA ARG A 167 14.77 1.67 -17.00
C ARG A 167 13.78 0.58 -16.60
N PRO A 168 12.91 0.11 -17.48
CA PRO A 168 12.04 -1.03 -17.18
C PRO A 168 12.88 -2.30 -17.05
N LEU A 169 12.73 -3.00 -15.93
CA LEU A 169 13.37 -4.31 -15.71
C LEU A 169 12.40 -5.46 -15.92
N VAL A 170 11.18 -5.30 -15.40
CA VAL A 170 10.13 -6.32 -15.45
C VAL A 170 8.79 -5.65 -15.65
N SER A 171 7.96 -6.22 -16.50
CA SER A 171 6.54 -6.00 -16.54
C SER A 171 5.88 -7.38 -16.62
N VAL A 172 5.01 -7.70 -15.67
CA VAL A 172 4.36 -9.01 -15.59
C VAL A 172 2.89 -8.84 -15.25
N LYS A 173 2.04 -9.59 -15.94
CA LYS A 173 0.63 -9.73 -15.62
C LYS A 173 0.41 -10.99 -14.78
N LEU A 174 -0.14 -10.84 -13.60
CA LEU A 174 -0.47 -11.90 -12.67
C LEU A 174 -1.98 -11.97 -12.48
N GLN A 175 -2.57 -13.15 -12.57
CA GLN A 175 -3.99 -13.35 -12.28
C GLN A 175 -4.26 -13.16 -10.78
N ARG A 176 -3.32 -13.58 -9.95
CA ARG A 176 -3.43 -13.49 -8.50
C ARG A 176 -2.05 -13.36 -7.86
N LEU A 177 -1.94 -12.43 -6.93
CA LEU A 177 -0.78 -12.26 -6.06
C LEU A 177 -1.27 -12.15 -4.61
N GLU A 178 -0.89 -13.11 -3.78
CA GLU A 178 -1.16 -13.07 -2.35
C GLU A 178 0.07 -12.53 -1.62
N LEU A 179 -0.15 -11.54 -0.75
CA LEU A 179 0.88 -11.01 0.12
C LEU A 179 0.72 -11.61 1.53
N PRO A 180 1.81 -11.76 2.26
CA PRO A 180 1.76 -12.17 3.66
C PRO A 180 1.03 -11.11 4.50
N PRO A 181 0.60 -11.46 5.73
CA PRO A 181 -0.02 -10.51 6.64
C PRO A 181 0.84 -9.24 6.82
N LEU A 182 0.17 -8.09 6.83
CA LEU A 182 0.81 -6.79 7.02
C LEU A 182 0.38 -6.19 8.34
N HIS A 183 1.33 -5.59 9.07
CA HIS A 183 1.02 -4.93 10.34
C HIS A 183 1.96 -3.76 10.65
N SER A 184 1.50 -2.85 11.50
CA SER A 184 2.22 -1.60 11.82
C SER A 184 3.59 -1.80 12.49
N ALA A 185 3.82 -2.93 13.15
CA ALA A 185 5.08 -3.20 13.86
C ALA A 185 6.22 -3.69 12.94
N GLN A 186 5.93 -4.10 11.69
CA GLN A 186 6.97 -4.50 10.73
C GLN A 186 7.89 -3.33 10.39
N THR A 187 9.16 -3.59 10.11
CA THR A 187 10.11 -2.61 9.59
C THR A 187 9.78 -2.24 8.14
N THR A 188 10.33 -1.14 7.63
CA THR A 188 10.20 -0.77 6.21
C THR A 188 10.67 -1.90 5.31
N GLN A 189 11.81 -2.50 5.63
CA GLN A 189 12.36 -3.60 4.84
C GLN A 189 11.46 -4.83 4.85
N GLU A 190 10.84 -5.17 5.97
CA GLU A 190 9.89 -6.28 6.06
C GLU A 190 8.65 -6.02 5.22
N TRP A 191 8.14 -4.77 5.17
CA TRP A 191 7.02 -4.40 4.31
C TRP A 191 7.37 -4.50 2.83
N VAL A 192 8.52 -3.95 2.45
CA VAL A 192 9.00 -4.03 1.06
C VAL A 192 9.21 -5.49 0.66
N ASN A 193 9.80 -6.30 1.52
CA ASN A 193 10.00 -7.73 1.28
C ASN A 193 8.67 -8.49 1.20
N ALA A 194 7.66 -8.10 1.98
CA ALA A 194 6.33 -8.69 1.92
C ALA A 194 5.65 -8.50 0.55
N VAL A 195 5.99 -7.42 -0.16
CA VAL A 195 5.51 -7.18 -1.53
C VAL A 195 6.42 -7.84 -2.56
N LEU A 196 7.74 -7.62 -2.46
CA LEU A 196 8.70 -8.10 -3.45
C LEU A 196 8.91 -9.62 -3.42
N GLY A 197 8.88 -10.25 -2.26
CA GLY A 197 9.11 -11.69 -2.13
C GLY A 197 8.13 -12.53 -2.95
N PRO A 198 6.81 -12.43 -2.71
CA PRO A 198 5.81 -13.15 -3.50
C PRO A 198 5.85 -12.81 -4.99
N LEU A 199 6.13 -11.56 -5.33
CA LEU A 199 6.29 -11.12 -6.72
C LEU A 199 7.43 -11.86 -7.41
N LEU A 200 8.61 -11.91 -6.78
CA LEU A 200 9.78 -12.60 -7.32
C LEU A 200 9.54 -14.11 -7.47
N GLU A 201 8.87 -14.71 -6.50
CA GLU A 201 8.49 -16.12 -6.57
C GLU A 201 7.59 -16.38 -7.77
N GLN A 202 6.56 -15.56 -8.00
CA GLN A 202 5.68 -15.68 -9.16
C GLN A 202 6.43 -15.47 -10.49
N LEU A 203 7.34 -14.50 -10.55
CA LEU A 203 8.19 -14.26 -11.72
C LEU A 203 9.04 -15.49 -12.07
N ILE A 204 9.68 -16.09 -11.08
CA ILE A 204 10.48 -17.30 -11.27
C ILE A 204 9.61 -18.46 -11.76
N GLN A 205 8.43 -18.65 -11.15
CA GLN A 205 7.51 -19.71 -11.55
C GLN A 205 7.01 -19.54 -12.98
N GLN A 206 6.65 -18.32 -13.41
CA GLN A 206 6.22 -18.04 -14.78
C GLN A 206 7.36 -18.24 -15.78
N ALA A 207 8.57 -17.77 -15.46
CA ALA A 207 9.75 -17.97 -16.29
C ALA A 207 10.07 -19.46 -16.50
N LEU A 208 9.93 -20.28 -15.44
CA LEU A 208 10.14 -21.74 -15.51
C LEU A 208 9.05 -22.45 -16.34
N ARG A 209 7.83 -21.91 -16.37
CA ARG A 209 6.73 -22.47 -17.20
C ARG A 209 6.82 -22.07 -18.68
N GLY A 210 7.71 -21.14 -19.03
CA GLY A 210 7.84 -20.62 -20.38
C GLY A 210 6.69 -19.73 -20.82
N ASP A 211 5.92 -19.17 -19.88
CA ASP A 211 4.81 -18.25 -20.14
C ASP A 211 5.35 -16.83 -20.38
N THR A 212 5.86 -16.63 -21.61
CA THR A 212 6.49 -15.36 -22.02
C THR A 212 5.48 -14.34 -22.54
N ASP A 213 4.25 -14.71 -22.82
CA ASP A 213 3.23 -13.84 -23.41
C ASP A 213 2.71 -12.78 -22.41
N THR A 214 2.81 -13.09 -21.12
CA THR A 214 2.36 -12.24 -20.02
C THR A 214 3.49 -11.46 -19.34
N MET A 215 4.73 -11.58 -19.85
CA MET A 215 5.90 -11.09 -19.15
C MET A 215 6.94 -10.46 -20.11
N THR A 216 7.43 -9.28 -19.76
CA THR A 216 8.60 -8.65 -20.39
C THR A 216 9.70 -8.49 -19.34
N ILE A 217 10.90 -9.05 -19.62
CA ILE A 217 12.05 -9.00 -18.70
C ILE A 217 13.32 -8.53 -19.41
N ASP A 218 14.00 -7.53 -18.84
CA ASP A 218 15.40 -7.27 -19.11
C ASP A 218 16.27 -8.11 -18.16
N MET A 219 16.64 -9.33 -18.62
CA MET A 219 17.44 -10.26 -17.82
C MET A 219 18.80 -9.71 -17.39
N GLN A 220 19.44 -8.89 -18.25
CA GLN A 220 20.74 -8.30 -17.89
C GLN A 220 20.59 -7.19 -16.86
N GLY A 221 19.58 -6.35 -17.04
CA GLY A 221 19.22 -5.30 -16.09
C GLY A 221 18.83 -5.89 -14.74
N LEU A 222 17.98 -6.90 -14.75
CA LEU A 222 17.49 -7.57 -13.54
C LEU A 222 18.65 -8.25 -12.77
N THR A 223 19.55 -8.94 -13.46
CA THR A 223 20.74 -9.53 -12.82
C THR A 223 21.59 -8.47 -12.14
N ARG A 224 21.89 -7.35 -12.81
CA ARG A 224 22.66 -6.24 -12.21
C ARG A 224 21.94 -5.61 -11.02
N PHE A 225 20.62 -5.46 -11.12
CA PHE A 225 19.77 -4.96 -10.04
C PHE A 225 19.88 -5.85 -8.80
N PHE A 226 19.71 -7.17 -8.95
CA PHE A 226 19.80 -8.10 -7.84
C PHE A 226 21.19 -8.13 -7.18
N TRP A 227 22.26 -8.14 -7.96
CA TRP A 227 23.62 -8.09 -7.42
C TRP A 227 23.86 -6.83 -6.59
N ARG A 228 23.30 -5.70 -7.00
CA ARG A 228 23.40 -4.44 -6.25
C ARG A 228 22.57 -4.50 -4.97
N GLU A 229 21.30 -4.86 -5.07
CA GLU A 229 20.36 -4.83 -3.93
C GLU A 229 20.65 -5.95 -2.90
N LEU A 230 21.00 -7.16 -3.35
CA LEU A 230 21.33 -8.28 -2.48
C LEU A 230 22.79 -8.26 -2.04
N GLY A 231 23.71 -7.74 -2.84
CA GLY A 231 25.13 -7.61 -2.51
C GLY A 231 25.39 -6.61 -1.37
N ALA A 232 24.57 -5.58 -1.25
CA ALA A 232 24.62 -4.60 -0.17
C ALA A 232 24.20 -5.18 1.20
N GLY A 233 23.46 -6.32 1.21
CA GLY A 233 23.01 -6.98 2.44
C GLY A 233 23.97 -8.03 3.02
N ILE A 234 25.13 -8.27 2.40
CA ILE A 234 26.10 -9.29 2.80
C ILE A 234 27.42 -8.65 3.34
N GLY A 235 27.43 -7.33 3.51
CA GLY A 235 28.56 -6.56 4.02
C GLY A 235 28.48 -6.24 5.52
#